data_625407731154f0846cb2107e072f7074
#
_entry.id   625407731154f0846cb2107e072f7074
#
_cell.length_a   1.000
_cell.length_b   1.000
_cell.length_c   1.000
_cell.angle_alpha   90.00
_cell.angle_beta   90.00
_cell.angle_gamma   90.00
#
_symmetry.space_group_name_H-M   'P 1'
#
loop_
_entity.id
_entity.type
_entity.pdbx_description
1 polymer ?
#
loop_
_entity_poly.entity_id
_entity_poly.type
_entity_poly.pdbx_seq_one_letter_code
_entity_poly.pdbx_strand_id
1 'polypeptide(L)'
;IRTSSNNIVLSDGDGNVRVWASSSGTVSFGKTTQGASIDGFEIGSPAAGVTSTGDSGSNNSYHIYKSGSGAGYKFYVSFGGTVNYTALSQLSDEREKQNIVDIPYGLSSVMALQPRQFDWNGDETANNVCGFIAQEVEEILPNLIGEYKKDEGVFRKSLNQVELIPILVKAIQEQQATITALTARITALEGA
;
A
#
# COMPACT_ATOMS: atom_id res chain seq x y z
N ILE A 1 -10.18 38.58 -10.33
CA ILE A 1 -10.07 37.42 -11.21
C ILE A 1 -9.40 37.91 -12.49
N ARG A 2 -8.26 37.39 -12.83
CA ARG A 2 -7.58 37.63 -14.11
C ARG A 2 -7.75 36.41 -15.01
N THR A 3 -8.14 36.63 -16.24
CA THR A 3 -8.11 35.61 -17.29
C THR A 3 -6.92 35.90 -18.20
N SER A 4 -6.07 34.94 -18.42
CA SER A 4 -4.96 35.01 -19.35
C SER A 4 -4.93 33.71 -20.12
N SER A 5 -5.00 33.76 -21.44
CA SER A 5 -4.89 32.57 -22.29
C SER A 5 -5.82 31.39 -21.86
N ASN A 6 -7.10 31.70 -21.57
CA ASN A 6 -8.10 30.74 -21.08
C ASN A 6 -7.85 30.16 -19.69
N ASN A 7 -6.99 30.79 -18.88
CA ASN A 7 -6.75 30.42 -17.49
C ASN A 7 -7.49 31.36 -16.53
N ILE A 8 -7.89 30.84 -15.37
CA ILE A 8 -8.41 31.64 -14.26
C ILE A 8 -7.29 31.75 -13.21
N VAL A 9 -6.97 32.98 -12.84
CA VAL A 9 -5.91 33.25 -11.86
C VAL A 9 -6.47 34.09 -10.72
N LEU A 10 -6.33 33.60 -9.48
CA LEU A 10 -6.55 34.37 -8.27
C LEU A 10 -5.19 34.70 -7.67
N SER A 11 -4.88 35.98 -7.55
CA SER A 11 -3.64 36.47 -6.94
C SER A 11 -3.92 37.25 -5.67
N ASP A 12 -2.94 37.36 -4.78
CA ASP A 12 -2.97 38.32 -3.67
C ASP A 12 -2.81 39.78 -4.18
N GLY A 13 -2.87 40.73 -3.25
CA GLY A 13 -2.74 42.15 -3.57
C GLY A 13 -1.38 42.52 -4.20
N ASP A 14 -0.38 41.69 -3.97
CA ASP A 14 1.01 41.89 -4.47
C ASP A 14 1.28 41.17 -5.81
N GLY A 15 0.25 40.53 -6.37
CA GLY A 15 0.34 39.87 -7.68
C GLY A 15 0.82 38.42 -7.65
N ASN A 16 1.10 37.85 -6.47
CA ASN A 16 1.45 36.44 -6.37
C ASN A 16 0.24 35.53 -6.62
N VAL A 17 0.41 34.53 -7.46
CA VAL A 17 -0.64 33.57 -7.79
C VAL A 17 -0.90 32.66 -6.59
N ARG A 18 -2.15 32.64 -6.13
CA ARG A 18 -2.63 31.76 -5.03
C ARG A 18 -3.43 30.59 -5.53
N VAL A 19 -4.26 30.80 -6.52
CA VAL A 19 -5.01 29.74 -7.21
C VAL A 19 -4.91 29.97 -8.71
N TRP A 20 -4.60 28.94 -9.44
CA TRP A 20 -4.52 28.95 -10.88
C TRP A 20 -5.31 27.78 -11.45
N ALA A 21 -6.27 28.07 -12.33
CA ALA A 21 -7.03 27.05 -13.06
C ALA A 21 -6.65 27.15 -14.54
N SER A 22 -6.09 26.08 -15.08
CA SER A 22 -5.65 26.03 -16.47
C SER A 22 -6.80 25.80 -17.45
N SER A 23 -6.56 26.11 -18.71
CA SER A 23 -7.48 25.78 -19.82
C SER A 23 -7.70 24.25 -19.99
N SER A 24 -6.79 23.43 -19.47
CA SER A 24 -6.90 21.96 -19.48
C SER A 24 -7.63 21.38 -18.28
N GLY A 25 -8.19 22.22 -17.40
CA GLY A 25 -9.00 21.80 -16.27
C GLY A 25 -8.22 21.47 -14.98
N THR A 26 -6.91 21.75 -14.93
CA THR A 26 -6.11 21.59 -13.71
C THR A 26 -6.30 22.80 -12.79
N VAL A 27 -6.50 22.55 -11.49
CA VAL A 27 -6.53 23.59 -10.45
C VAL A 27 -5.30 23.41 -9.56
N SER A 28 -4.51 24.49 -9.45
CA SER A 28 -3.29 24.53 -8.66
C SER A 28 -3.38 25.57 -7.56
N PHE A 29 -2.84 25.27 -6.39
CA PHE A 29 -2.75 26.19 -5.24
C PHE A 29 -1.27 26.47 -4.94
N GLY A 30 -0.90 27.76 -4.89
CA GLY A 30 0.48 28.18 -4.65
C GLY A 30 1.46 27.87 -5.78
N LYS A 31 0.97 27.54 -6.97
CA LYS A 31 1.78 27.24 -8.17
C LYS A 31 1.41 28.15 -9.32
N THR A 32 2.38 28.47 -10.15
CA THR A 32 2.20 29.29 -11.36
C THR A 32 2.25 28.48 -12.65
N THR A 33 2.71 27.24 -12.56
CA THR A 33 2.82 26.30 -13.68
C THR A 33 2.54 24.87 -13.21
N GLN A 34 2.18 23.98 -14.14
CA GLN A 34 2.02 22.56 -13.86
C GLN A 34 3.39 21.89 -13.68
N GLY A 35 3.45 20.88 -12.81
CA GLY A 35 4.62 20.03 -12.67
C GLY A 35 4.97 19.68 -11.21
N ALA A 36 5.58 18.52 -11.03
CA ALA A 36 5.98 18.01 -9.73
C ALA A 36 7.20 18.69 -9.10
N SER A 37 7.98 19.41 -9.89
CA SER A 37 9.17 20.14 -9.43
C SER A 37 8.90 21.51 -8.84
N ILE A 38 7.63 21.93 -8.78
CA ILE A 38 7.20 23.22 -8.24
C ILE A 38 6.35 22.96 -7.00
N ASP A 39 6.70 23.59 -5.90
CA ASP A 39 5.95 23.46 -4.64
C ASP A 39 4.52 23.95 -4.80
N GLY A 40 3.57 23.22 -4.23
CA GLY A 40 2.14 23.53 -4.28
C GLY A 40 1.28 22.27 -4.36
N PHE A 41 -0.01 22.48 -4.24
CA PHE A 41 -1.04 21.46 -4.34
C PHE A 41 -1.78 21.60 -5.67
N GLU A 42 -2.06 20.46 -6.31
CA GLU A 42 -2.70 20.46 -7.62
C GLU A 42 -3.80 19.37 -7.68
N ILE A 43 -4.98 19.77 -8.18
CA ILE A 43 -6.09 18.84 -8.46
C ILE A 43 -6.33 18.86 -9.97
N GLY A 44 -6.24 17.71 -10.59
CA GLY A 44 -6.53 17.54 -12.02
C GLY A 44 -7.97 17.11 -12.27
N SER A 45 -8.57 17.57 -13.36
CA SER A 45 -9.86 17.10 -13.88
C SER A 45 -9.62 16.12 -15.04
N PRO A 46 -10.51 15.10 -15.34
CA PRO A 46 -11.94 15.08 -15.04
C PRO A 46 -12.45 13.96 -14.13
N ALA A 47 -11.60 13.25 -13.41
CA ALA A 47 -12.07 12.21 -12.50
C ALA A 47 -12.22 12.76 -11.07
N ALA A 48 -13.30 12.38 -10.38
CA ALA A 48 -13.54 12.79 -8.99
C ALA A 48 -12.42 12.28 -8.07
N GLY A 49 -11.71 13.19 -7.43
CA GLY A 49 -10.63 12.89 -6.48
C GLY A 49 -9.35 13.68 -6.76
N VAL A 50 -8.37 13.52 -5.88
CA VAL A 50 -7.00 13.96 -6.12
C VAL A 50 -6.37 12.94 -7.07
N THR A 51 -6.52 13.16 -8.37
CA THR A 51 -5.89 12.31 -9.38
C THR A 51 -4.69 13.03 -9.96
N SER A 52 -3.54 12.38 -9.93
CA SER A 52 -2.43 12.69 -10.81
C SER A 52 -2.59 11.83 -12.06
N THR A 53 -3.02 12.41 -13.17
CA THR A 53 -2.97 11.76 -14.47
C THR A 53 -1.72 12.22 -15.19
N GLY A 54 -0.83 11.29 -15.49
CA GLY A 54 0.30 11.52 -16.41
C GLY A 54 0.06 10.76 -17.71
N ASP A 55 0.68 11.20 -18.77
CA ASP A 55 0.78 10.43 -19.99
C ASP A 55 1.74 9.24 -19.80
N SER A 56 1.92 8.42 -20.84
CA SER A 56 2.77 7.21 -20.82
C SER A 56 4.24 7.44 -20.40
N GLY A 57 4.66 8.67 -20.18
CA GLY A 57 6.00 9.03 -19.70
C GLY A 57 6.06 9.37 -18.21
N SER A 58 4.92 9.46 -17.50
CA SER A 58 4.88 9.76 -16.07
C SER A 58 4.61 8.49 -15.27
N ASN A 59 5.51 8.16 -14.38
CA ASN A 59 5.49 6.89 -13.64
C ASN A 59 4.69 6.92 -12.32
N ASN A 60 4.12 8.07 -11.91
CA ASN A 60 3.50 8.21 -10.59
C ASN A 60 2.11 8.84 -10.69
N SER A 61 1.11 8.19 -10.07
CA SER A 61 -0.27 8.71 -9.97
C SER A 61 -0.48 9.60 -8.74
N TYR A 62 0.25 9.36 -7.66
CA TYR A 62 0.25 10.16 -6.44
C TYR A 62 1.65 10.13 -5.83
N HIS A 63 2.18 11.27 -5.37
CA HIS A 63 3.50 11.29 -4.78
C HIS A 63 3.69 12.40 -3.74
N ILE A 64 4.59 12.15 -2.79
CA ILE A 64 5.19 13.14 -1.91
C ILE A 64 6.66 13.24 -2.30
N TYR A 65 7.05 14.41 -2.78
CA TYR A 65 8.42 14.70 -3.21
C TYR A 65 9.09 15.69 -2.26
N LYS A 66 10.29 15.35 -1.79
CA LYS A 66 11.13 16.28 -1.02
C LYS A 66 12.10 16.97 -1.97
N SER A 67 12.11 18.31 -1.99
CA SER A 67 13.09 19.14 -2.68
C SER A 67 14.29 19.45 -1.78
N GLY A 68 15.39 19.97 -2.36
CA GLY A 68 16.60 20.36 -1.63
C GLY A 68 17.50 19.19 -1.23
N SER A 69 18.26 19.35 -0.14
CA SER A 69 19.20 18.32 0.31
C SER A 69 18.47 16.99 0.63
N GLY A 70 18.93 15.90 0.04
CA GLY A 70 18.28 14.60 0.10
C GLY A 70 16.99 14.53 -0.72
N ALA A 71 16.92 15.29 -1.83
CA ALA A 71 15.80 15.30 -2.76
C ALA A 71 15.43 13.87 -3.23
N GLY A 72 14.16 13.66 -3.53
CA GLY A 72 13.62 12.40 -4.03
C GLY A 72 12.20 12.12 -3.56
N TYR A 73 11.59 11.13 -4.20
CA TYR A 73 10.30 10.62 -3.80
C TYR A 73 10.38 9.89 -2.45
N LYS A 74 9.50 10.22 -1.53
CA LYS A 74 9.41 9.58 -0.19
C LYS A 74 8.24 8.62 -0.09
N PHE A 75 7.18 8.91 -0.83
CA PHE A 75 6.01 8.06 -1.01
C PHE A 75 5.46 8.32 -2.40
N TYR A 76 5.17 7.29 -3.15
CA TYR A 76 4.46 7.43 -4.41
C TYR A 76 3.72 6.14 -4.79
N VAL A 77 2.64 6.31 -5.55
CA VAL A 77 1.91 5.21 -6.20
C VAL A 77 2.19 5.32 -7.70
N SER A 78 2.75 4.27 -8.28
CA SER A 78 2.96 4.20 -9.73
C SER A 78 1.64 3.98 -10.48
N PHE A 79 1.62 4.20 -11.78
CA PHE A 79 0.45 3.89 -12.61
C PHE A 79 0.13 2.38 -12.64
N GLY A 80 1.11 1.51 -12.47
CA GLY A 80 0.92 0.08 -12.30
C GLY A 80 0.39 -0.34 -10.91
N GLY A 81 0.01 0.62 -10.06
CA GLY A 81 -0.57 0.34 -8.74
C GLY A 81 0.43 -0.02 -7.65
N THR A 82 1.74 0.05 -7.92
CA THR A 82 2.77 -0.20 -6.91
C THR A 82 2.90 0.98 -5.95
N VAL A 83 2.82 0.72 -4.66
CA VAL A 83 3.08 1.70 -3.59
C VAL A 83 4.55 1.62 -3.19
N ASN A 84 5.26 2.74 -3.32
CA ASN A 84 6.66 2.85 -2.96
C ASN A 84 6.82 3.85 -1.81
N TYR A 85 7.60 3.47 -0.80
CA TYR A 85 7.81 4.28 0.40
C TYR A 85 9.18 4.03 1.01
N THR A 86 9.73 5.04 1.69
CA THR A 86 11.01 4.91 2.38
C THR A 86 10.87 4.14 3.70
N ALA A 87 9.75 4.36 4.42
CA ALA A 87 9.43 3.66 5.66
C ALA A 87 7.91 3.67 5.88
N LEU A 88 7.39 2.56 6.38
CA LEU A 88 6.00 2.42 6.81
C LEU A 88 5.99 2.09 8.30
N SER A 89 5.26 2.89 9.09
CA SER A 89 5.04 2.64 10.51
C SER A 89 3.55 2.40 10.75
N GLN A 90 3.24 1.24 11.30
CA GLN A 90 1.87 0.90 11.68
C GLN A 90 1.59 1.40 13.10
N LEU A 91 0.48 2.13 13.27
CA LEU A 91 0.00 2.52 14.60
C LEU A 91 -0.42 1.26 15.37
N SER A 92 0.07 1.11 16.62
CA SER A 92 -0.13 -0.12 17.41
C SER A 92 -0.10 0.13 18.91
N ASP A 93 -0.56 1.31 19.36
CA ASP A 93 -0.65 1.64 20.79
C ASP A 93 -1.71 0.77 21.46
N GLU A 94 -1.40 0.24 22.64
CA GLU A 94 -2.32 -0.60 23.43
C GLU A 94 -3.61 0.13 23.79
N ARG A 95 -3.53 1.43 24.03
CA ARG A 95 -4.68 2.27 24.41
C ARG A 95 -5.75 2.41 23.32
N GLU A 96 -5.37 2.13 22.07
CA GLU A 96 -6.27 2.14 20.90
C GLU A 96 -6.87 0.74 20.60
N LYS A 97 -6.60 -0.25 21.50
CA LYS A 97 -7.02 -1.64 21.30
C LYS A 97 -7.88 -2.11 22.46
N GLN A 98 -8.73 -3.07 22.18
CA GLN A 98 -9.57 -3.74 23.17
C GLN A 98 -9.61 -5.26 22.91
N ASN A 99 -10.03 -6.04 23.89
CA ASN A 99 -10.18 -7.50 23.81
C ASN A 99 -8.87 -8.18 23.34
N ILE A 100 -7.74 -7.76 23.89
CA ILE A 100 -6.42 -8.31 23.56
C ILE A 100 -6.34 -9.73 24.11
N VAL A 101 -6.21 -10.70 23.21
CA VAL A 101 -6.09 -12.13 23.52
C VAL A 101 -5.00 -12.77 22.64
N ASP A 102 -4.54 -13.95 23.05
CA ASP A 102 -3.62 -14.74 22.24
C ASP A 102 -4.27 -15.13 20.91
N ILE A 103 -3.51 -15.06 19.82
CA ILE A 103 -4.03 -15.46 18.51
C ILE A 103 -4.25 -16.99 18.47
N PRO A 104 -5.38 -17.47 17.88
CA PRO A 104 -5.68 -18.88 17.82
C PRO A 104 -4.93 -19.64 16.72
N TYR A 105 -4.27 -18.90 15.82
CA TYR A 105 -3.55 -19.44 14.67
C TYR A 105 -2.07 -19.57 14.97
N GLY A 106 -1.45 -20.69 14.56
CA GLY A 106 -0.03 -20.96 14.79
C GLY A 106 0.55 -21.88 13.72
N LEU A 107 1.45 -22.79 14.11
CA LEU A 107 2.19 -23.66 13.20
C LEU A 107 1.28 -24.48 12.28
N SER A 108 0.20 -25.07 12.82
CA SER A 108 -0.74 -25.87 12.04
C SER A 108 -1.41 -25.06 10.93
N SER A 109 -1.81 -23.83 11.22
CA SER A 109 -2.41 -22.93 10.23
C SER A 109 -1.41 -22.54 9.13
N VAL A 110 -0.17 -22.21 9.52
CA VAL A 110 0.89 -21.89 8.56
C VAL A 110 1.23 -23.06 7.64
N MET A 111 1.28 -24.28 8.19
CA MET A 111 1.55 -25.49 7.41
C MET A 111 0.42 -25.88 6.45
N ALA A 112 -0.78 -25.40 6.69
CA ALA A 112 -1.94 -25.62 5.81
C ALA A 112 -1.99 -24.61 4.64
N LEU A 113 -1.33 -23.46 4.76
CA LEU A 113 -1.28 -22.46 3.68
C LEU A 113 -0.56 -23.01 2.45
N GLN A 114 -1.01 -22.58 1.27
CA GLN A 114 -0.43 -22.99 -0.01
C GLN A 114 0.16 -21.78 -0.73
N PRO A 115 1.49 -21.58 -0.67
CA PRO A 115 2.16 -20.59 -1.49
C PRO A 115 1.97 -20.93 -2.98
N ARG A 116 1.62 -19.92 -3.77
CA ARG A 116 1.34 -20.05 -5.20
C ARG A 116 2.26 -19.14 -6.00
N GLN A 117 2.48 -19.51 -7.23
CA GLN A 117 3.00 -18.64 -8.27
C GLN A 117 1.90 -18.42 -9.30
N PHE A 118 1.69 -17.17 -9.72
CA PHE A 118 0.63 -16.80 -10.65
C PHE A 118 1.00 -15.59 -11.50
N ASP A 119 0.22 -15.35 -12.53
CA ASP A 119 0.25 -14.17 -13.37
C ASP A 119 -1.01 -13.34 -13.15
N TRP A 120 -0.92 -12.03 -13.24
CA TRP A 120 -2.09 -11.17 -13.17
C TRP A 120 -2.83 -11.13 -14.51
N ASN A 121 -4.13 -11.39 -14.48
CA ASN A 121 -4.96 -11.28 -15.68
C ASN A 121 -4.93 -9.86 -16.25
N GLY A 122 -4.52 -9.71 -17.49
CA GLY A 122 -4.47 -8.43 -18.21
C GLY A 122 -3.22 -7.59 -17.92
N ASP A 123 -2.23 -8.13 -17.22
CA ASP A 123 -0.93 -7.50 -17.03
C ASP A 123 0.19 -8.42 -17.52
N GLU A 124 0.68 -8.17 -18.75
CA GLU A 124 1.74 -8.97 -19.36
C GLU A 124 3.13 -8.75 -18.70
N THR A 125 3.26 -7.76 -17.82
CA THR A 125 4.51 -7.39 -17.16
C THR A 125 4.67 -8.01 -15.77
N ALA A 126 3.57 -8.39 -15.12
CA ALA A 126 3.54 -8.96 -13.77
C ALA A 126 3.37 -10.49 -13.81
N ASN A 127 4.38 -11.18 -14.36
CA ASN A 127 4.40 -12.63 -14.49
C ASN A 127 5.23 -13.28 -13.37
N ASN A 128 4.90 -14.52 -13.04
CA ASN A 128 5.59 -15.33 -12.03
C ASN A 128 5.59 -14.69 -10.63
N VAL A 129 4.50 -14.04 -10.25
CA VAL A 129 4.34 -13.43 -8.93
C VAL A 129 4.14 -14.52 -7.87
N CYS A 130 4.92 -14.49 -6.80
CA CYS A 130 4.73 -15.38 -5.67
C CYS A 130 3.75 -14.77 -4.65
N GLY A 131 2.81 -15.57 -4.18
CA GLY A 131 1.81 -15.09 -3.24
C GLY A 131 0.85 -16.17 -2.81
N PHE A 132 -0.36 -15.76 -2.44
CA PHE A 132 -1.44 -16.64 -2.01
C PHE A 132 -2.72 -16.31 -2.77
N ILE A 133 -3.58 -17.29 -2.91
CA ILE A 133 -4.93 -17.12 -3.45
C ILE A 133 -5.88 -16.83 -2.28
N ALA A 134 -6.57 -15.69 -2.32
CA ALA A 134 -7.41 -15.22 -1.21
C ALA A 134 -8.47 -16.25 -0.78
N GLN A 135 -9.06 -16.98 -1.73
CA GLN A 135 -10.04 -18.04 -1.46
C GLN A 135 -9.45 -19.23 -0.70
N GLU A 136 -8.20 -19.63 -1.03
CA GLU A 136 -7.51 -20.72 -0.34
C GLU A 136 -7.11 -20.31 1.08
N VAL A 137 -6.71 -19.05 1.27
CA VAL A 137 -6.37 -18.52 2.60
C VAL A 137 -7.62 -18.36 3.47
N GLU A 138 -8.76 -17.98 2.90
CA GLU A 138 -10.01 -17.79 3.63
C GLU A 138 -10.47 -19.05 4.39
N GLU A 139 -10.23 -20.22 3.83
CA GLU A 139 -10.57 -21.50 4.46
C GLU A 139 -9.79 -21.75 5.77
N ILE A 140 -8.61 -21.13 5.91
CA ILE A 140 -7.69 -21.35 7.03
C ILE A 140 -7.64 -20.13 7.96
N LEU A 141 -7.58 -18.93 7.38
CA LEU A 141 -7.38 -17.64 8.04
C LEU A 141 -8.41 -16.63 7.54
N PRO A 142 -9.70 -16.79 7.79
CA PRO A 142 -10.76 -15.94 7.27
C PRO A 142 -10.60 -14.46 7.68
N ASN A 143 -9.98 -14.18 8.82
CA ASN A 143 -9.78 -12.82 9.34
C ASN A 143 -8.84 -11.98 8.46
N LEU A 144 -8.02 -12.62 7.62
CA LEU A 144 -7.09 -11.92 6.72
C LEU A 144 -7.75 -11.49 5.41
N ILE A 145 -8.99 -11.90 5.18
CA ILE A 145 -9.68 -11.69 3.91
C ILE A 145 -10.65 -10.52 4.02
N GLY A 146 -10.48 -9.58 3.09
CA GLY A 146 -11.41 -8.50 2.86
C GLY A 146 -12.05 -8.60 1.48
N GLU A 147 -12.97 -7.69 1.21
CA GLU A 147 -13.59 -7.54 -0.10
C GLU A 147 -13.37 -6.12 -0.63
N TYR A 148 -13.23 -6.00 -1.93
CA TYR A 148 -13.22 -4.71 -2.62
C TYR A 148 -14.12 -4.74 -3.84
N LYS A 149 -14.70 -3.59 -4.17
CA LYS A 149 -15.53 -3.43 -5.36
C LYS A 149 -14.61 -3.20 -6.57
N LYS A 150 -14.62 -4.12 -7.53
CA LYS A 150 -13.86 -3.99 -8.78
C LYS A 150 -14.62 -3.15 -9.81
N ASP A 151 -15.90 -3.48 -10.02
CA ASP A 151 -16.81 -2.82 -10.95
C ASP A 151 -18.20 -2.74 -10.33
N GLU A 152 -19.16 -2.12 -10.99
CA GLU A 152 -20.53 -2.02 -10.48
C GLU A 152 -21.14 -3.42 -10.29
N GLY A 153 -21.48 -3.76 -9.05
CA GLY A 153 -22.00 -5.07 -8.66
C GLY A 153 -20.99 -6.21 -8.65
N VAL A 154 -19.70 -5.95 -8.93
CA VAL A 154 -18.66 -6.99 -8.96
C VAL A 154 -17.69 -6.80 -7.79
N PHE A 155 -17.72 -7.74 -6.85
CA PHE A 155 -16.81 -7.79 -5.71
C PHE A 155 -15.69 -8.81 -5.94
N ARG A 156 -14.53 -8.54 -5.37
CA ARG A 156 -13.34 -9.40 -5.37
C ARG A 156 -12.76 -9.47 -3.98
N LYS A 157 -12.12 -10.60 -3.65
CA LYS A 157 -11.44 -10.79 -2.37
C LYS A 157 -10.06 -10.14 -2.38
N SER A 158 -9.67 -9.61 -1.24
CA SER A 158 -8.33 -9.09 -0.96
C SER A 158 -7.72 -9.84 0.22
N LEU A 159 -6.41 -9.86 0.31
CA LEU A 159 -5.66 -10.48 1.39
C LEU A 159 -4.80 -9.43 2.10
N ASN A 160 -4.96 -9.31 3.40
CA ASN A 160 -4.06 -8.51 4.24
C ASN A 160 -2.82 -9.34 4.62
N GLN A 161 -1.81 -9.30 3.78
CA GLN A 161 -0.58 -10.10 3.99
C GLN A 161 0.23 -9.68 5.22
N VAL A 162 0.10 -8.44 5.70
CA VAL A 162 0.83 -7.95 6.87
C VAL A 162 0.38 -8.68 8.14
N GLU A 163 -0.87 -9.06 8.23
CA GLU A 163 -1.42 -9.82 9.36
C GLU A 163 -0.92 -11.28 9.44
N LEU A 164 -0.24 -11.79 8.42
CA LEU A 164 0.49 -13.06 8.50
C LEU A 164 1.70 -13.00 9.43
N ILE A 165 2.29 -11.82 9.63
CA ILE A 165 3.51 -11.66 10.43
C ILE A 165 3.33 -12.18 11.87
N PRO A 166 2.33 -11.75 12.66
CA PRO A 166 2.14 -12.28 14.01
C PRO A 166 1.81 -13.78 14.04
N ILE A 167 1.13 -14.31 13.02
CA ILE A 167 0.86 -15.74 12.89
C ILE A 167 2.14 -16.53 12.64
N LEU A 168 3.03 -16.02 11.78
CA LEU A 168 4.35 -16.61 11.54
C LEU A 168 5.22 -16.58 12.79
N VAL A 169 5.19 -15.50 13.56
CA VAL A 169 5.90 -15.41 14.86
C VAL A 169 5.40 -16.50 15.81
N LYS A 170 4.09 -16.69 15.95
CA LYS A 170 3.50 -17.75 16.79
C LYS A 170 3.92 -19.15 16.30
N ALA A 171 3.88 -19.37 14.98
CA ALA A 171 4.28 -20.66 14.39
C ALA A 171 5.76 -20.98 14.68
N ILE A 172 6.66 -20.01 14.58
CA ILE A 172 8.08 -20.16 14.91
C ILE A 172 8.26 -20.47 16.40
N GLN A 173 7.52 -19.82 17.29
CA GLN A 173 7.56 -20.11 18.74
C GLN A 173 7.13 -21.55 19.05
N GLU A 174 6.06 -22.04 18.43
CA GLU A 174 5.57 -23.41 18.58
C GLU A 174 6.57 -24.43 18.02
N GLN A 175 7.16 -24.13 16.84
CA GLN A 175 8.21 -24.94 16.25
C GLN A 175 9.44 -25.03 17.17
N GLN A 176 9.88 -23.91 17.73
CA GLN A 176 11.01 -23.88 18.65
C GLN A 176 10.74 -24.68 19.93
N ALA A 177 9.53 -24.59 20.48
CA ALA A 177 9.14 -25.39 21.64
C ALA A 177 9.22 -26.90 21.34
N THR A 178 8.78 -27.31 20.16
CA THR A 178 8.85 -28.71 19.71
C THR A 178 10.29 -29.19 19.57
N ILE A 179 11.15 -28.36 18.95
CA ILE A 179 12.59 -28.66 18.79
C ILE A 179 13.26 -28.82 20.16
N THR A 180 12.98 -27.91 21.09
CA THR A 180 13.53 -27.97 22.46
C THR A 180 13.12 -29.25 23.17
N ALA A 181 11.85 -29.65 23.08
CA ALA A 181 11.35 -30.88 23.67
C ALA A 181 11.99 -32.14 23.06
N LEU A 182 12.15 -32.17 21.73
CA LEU A 182 12.82 -33.27 21.03
C LEU A 182 14.30 -33.38 21.41
N THR A 183 15.02 -32.25 21.48
CA THR A 183 16.41 -32.20 21.90
C THR A 183 16.60 -32.77 23.32
N ALA A 184 15.74 -32.37 24.26
CA ALA A 184 15.79 -32.91 25.64
C ALA A 184 15.54 -34.42 25.67
N ARG A 185 14.63 -34.95 24.86
CA ARG A 185 14.36 -36.40 24.76
C ARG A 185 15.54 -37.14 24.18
N ILE A 186 16.19 -36.60 23.13
CA ILE A 186 17.42 -37.21 22.54
C ILE A 186 18.53 -37.27 23.59
N THR A 187 18.81 -36.14 24.26
CA THR A 187 19.85 -36.09 25.32
C THR A 187 19.59 -37.13 26.43
N ALA A 188 18.33 -37.29 26.83
CA ALA A 188 17.95 -38.27 27.83
C ALA A 188 18.17 -39.74 27.36
N LEU A 189 18.00 -40.01 26.07
CA LEU A 189 18.22 -41.33 25.48
C LEU A 189 19.72 -41.64 25.29
N GLU A 190 20.51 -40.62 24.94
CA GLU A 190 21.98 -40.78 24.74
C GLU A 190 22.74 -40.84 26.06
N GLY A 191 22.21 -40.33 27.16
CA GLY A 191 22.80 -40.35 28.48
C GLY A 191 22.40 -41.54 29.36
N ALA A 192 21.58 -42.46 28.84
CA ALA A 192 21.13 -43.67 29.49
C ALA A 192 21.91 -44.89 29.00
#